data_910cb381a78d8bcef81f36333a1415f0
#
_entry.id   910cb381a78d8bcef81f36333a1415f0
#
_cell.length_a   1.000
_cell.length_b   1.000
_cell.length_c   1.000
_cell.angle_alpha   90.00
_cell.angle_beta   90.00
_cell.angle_gamma   90.00
#
_symmetry.space_group_name_H-M   'P 1'
#
loop_
_entity.id
_entity.type
_entity.pdbx_description
1 polymer ?
#
loop_
_entity_poly.entity_id
_entity_poly.type
_entity_poly.pdbx_seq_one_letter_code
_entity_poly.pdbx_strand_id
1 'polypeptide(L)'
;FIEEVAREISVVKGNCISPEHYYASCCSDEIFRDIFHGYKQALKAKRKLDFDDMILCCYELFSQRQDILNAWRRKFVYILVDEFQDINSLQYKILQMLAAPVNNLFIVGDDDQSIYHFRGARPEIMLNFTKDYPKAETVLLNVNYRCSKNILRTAMKVIGCNTRRSEERRVGKE
;
A
#
# COMPACT_ATOMS: atom_id res chain seq x y z
N PHE A 1 -18.98 13.07 7.32
CA PHE A 1 -17.99 13.53 8.28
C PHE A 1 -17.31 12.38 9.02
N ILE A 2 -18.04 11.53 9.78
CA ILE A 2 -17.43 10.44 10.57
C ILE A 2 -16.65 9.46 9.67
N GLU A 3 -17.21 9.07 8.56
CA GLU A 3 -16.54 8.16 7.60
C GLU A 3 -15.30 8.80 6.95
N GLU A 4 -15.34 10.08 6.72
CA GLU A 4 -14.18 10.83 6.17
C GLU A 4 -13.05 10.90 7.20
N VAL A 5 -13.36 11.26 8.44
CA VAL A 5 -12.38 11.27 9.53
C VAL A 5 -11.78 9.88 9.74
N ALA A 6 -12.61 8.83 9.78
CA ALA A 6 -12.11 7.46 9.93
C ALA A 6 -11.17 7.06 8.79
N ARG A 7 -11.48 7.47 7.56
CA ARG A 7 -10.64 7.25 6.38
C ARG A 7 -9.29 7.98 6.50
N GLU A 8 -9.31 9.24 6.94
CA GLU A 8 -8.07 10.00 7.12
C GLU A 8 -7.21 9.43 8.26
N ILE A 9 -7.83 8.93 9.35
CA ILE A 9 -7.11 8.20 10.40
C ILE A 9 -6.39 6.98 9.82
N SER A 10 -7.06 6.19 8.96
CA SER A 10 -6.43 5.04 8.29
C SER A 10 -5.28 5.46 7.38
N VAL A 11 -5.42 6.57 6.64
CA VAL A 11 -4.33 7.11 5.81
C VAL A 11 -3.12 7.48 6.65
N VAL A 12 -3.33 8.16 7.77
CA VAL A 12 -2.27 8.57 8.70
C VAL A 12 -1.53 7.35 9.26
N LYS A 13 -2.29 6.35 9.76
CA LYS A 13 -1.72 5.11 10.31
C LYS A 13 -1.00 4.29 9.23
N GLY A 14 -1.66 4.04 8.10
CA GLY A 14 -1.14 3.20 7.03
C GLY A 14 0.10 3.76 6.32
N ASN A 15 0.33 5.07 6.41
CA ASN A 15 1.52 5.70 5.85
C ASN A 15 2.55 6.15 6.88
N CYS A 16 2.36 5.80 8.15
CA CYS A 16 3.23 6.20 9.27
C CYS A 16 3.45 7.72 9.32
N ILE A 17 2.41 8.50 9.04
CA ILE A 17 2.46 9.96 9.12
C ILE A 17 2.21 10.35 10.57
N SER A 18 2.99 11.32 11.08
CA SER A 18 2.64 11.91 12.37
C SER A 18 1.37 12.75 12.23
N PRO A 19 0.37 12.59 13.10
CA PRO A 19 -0.83 13.43 13.07
C PRO A 19 -0.51 14.92 13.19
N GLU A 20 0.63 15.27 13.79
CA GLU A 20 1.10 16.65 13.94
C GLU A 20 1.51 17.29 12.58
N HIS A 21 1.84 16.45 11.59
CA HIS A 21 2.26 16.88 10.26
C HIS A 21 1.25 16.51 9.17
N TYR A 22 0.04 16.12 9.57
CA TYR A 22 -1.03 15.79 8.65
C TYR A 22 -1.99 16.96 8.49
N TYR A 23 -2.31 17.29 7.25
CA TYR A 23 -3.28 18.32 6.90
C TYR A 23 -4.60 17.64 6.53
N ALA A 24 -5.58 17.76 7.43
CA ALA A 24 -6.88 17.14 7.25
C ALA A 24 -7.73 17.88 6.23
N SER A 25 -8.47 17.15 5.41
CA SER A 25 -9.41 17.72 4.45
C SER A 25 -10.84 17.81 4.96
N CYS A 26 -11.18 17.00 5.97
CA CYS A 26 -12.55 16.90 6.51
C CYS A 26 -12.85 17.89 7.65
N CYS A 27 -11.84 18.44 8.31
CA CYS A 27 -11.96 19.42 9.40
C CYS A 27 -10.64 20.19 9.58
N SER A 28 -10.57 21.10 10.55
CA SER A 28 -9.30 21.76 10.88
C SER A 28 -8.28 20.76 11.45
N ASP A 29 -7.00 21.01 11.20
CA ASP A 29 -5.92 20.13 11.63
C ASP A 29 -5.91 19.91 13.15
N GLU A 30 -6.29 20.92 13.92
CA GLU A 30 -6.40 20.85 15.38
C GLU A 30 -7.52 19.88 15.80
N ILE A 31 -8.71 20.03 15.23
CA ILE A 31 -9.84 19.14 15.49
C ILE A 31 -9.51 17.71 15.08
N PHE A 32 -8.86 17.53 13.93
CA PHE A 32 -8.44 16.20 13.48
C PHE A 32 -7.49 15.54 14.49
N ARG A 33 -6.48 16.27 14.97
CA ARG A 33 -5.52 15.76 15.98
C ARG A 33 -6.23 15.34 17.27
N ASP A 34 -7.14 16.18 17.77
CA ASP A 34 -7.92 15.85 18.97
C ASP A 34 -8.75 14.58 18.79
N ILE A 35 -9.43 14.45 17.65
CA ILE A 35 -10.20 13.24 17.32
C ILE A 35 -9.26 12.02 17.20
N PHE A 36 -8.13 12.15 16.51
CA PHE A 36 -7.15 11.08 16.35
C PHE A 36 -6.64 10.57 17.71
N HIS A 37 -6.24 11.46 18.58
CA HIS A 37 -5.76 11.11 19.92
C HIS A 37 -6.87 10.52 20.81
N GLY A 38 -8.07 11.09 20.77
CA GLY A 38 -9.24 10.58 21.47
C GLY A 38 -9.63 9.17 21.01
N TYR A 39 -9.62 8.93 19.70
CA TYR A 39 -9.86 7.62 19.12
C TYR A 39 -8.84 6.57 19.59
N LYS A 40 -7.55 6.91 19.54
CA LYS A 40 -6.47 6.04 20.02
C LYS A 40 -6.60 5.73 21.52
N GLN A 41 -6.94 6.72 22.34
CA GLN A 41 -7.18 6.52 23.77
C GLN A 41 -8.40 5.63 24.03
N ALA A 42 -9.48 5.80 23.27
CA ALA A 42 -10.69 4.98 23.40
C ALA A 42 -10.42 3.51 23.05
N LEU A 43 -9.66 3.24 21.99
CA LEU A 43 -9.25 1.88 21.64
C LEU A 43 -8.40 1.26 22.77
N LYS A 44 -7.41 2.00 23.28
CA LYS A 44 -6.56 1.55 24.37
C LYS A 44 -7.36 1.25 25.66
N ALA A 45 -8.27 2.12 26.02
CA ALA A 45 -9.13 1.93 27.22
C ALA A 45 -10.01 0.68 27.10
N LYS A 46 -10.48 0.38 25.87
CA LYS A 46 -11.28 -0.81 25.60
C LYS A 46 -10.43 -2.08 25.32
N ARG A 47 -9.10 -1.98 25.33
CA ARG A 47 -8.15 -3.04 24.96
C ARG A 47 -8.48 -3.62 23.59
N LYS A 48 -8.76 -2.76 22.61
CA LYS A 48 -9.06 -3.12 21.24
C LYS A 48 -8.05 -2.54 20.27
N LEU A 49 -7.91 -3.19 19.14
CA LEU A 49 -7.13 -2.73 17.99
C LEU A 49 -8.09 -2.63 16.79
N ASP A 50 -7.88 -1.66 15.93
CA ASP A 50 -8.44 -1.68 14.59
C ASP A 50 -7.48 -2.42 13.63
N PHE A 51 -7.89 -2.55 12.36
CA PHE A 51 -7.07 -3.24 11.37
C PHE A 51 -5.74 -2.55 11.10
N ASP A 52 -5.71 -1.21 11.11
CA ASP A 52 -4.49 -0.45 10.91
C ASP A 52 -3.53 -0.61 12.08
N ASP A 53 -4.06 -0.63 13.32
CA ASP A 53 -3.27 -0.90 14.53
C ASP A 53 -2.63 -2.30 14.49
N MET A 54 -3.32 -3.30 13.94
CA MET A 54 -2.76 -4.66 13.82
C MET A 54 -1.50 -4.67 12.94
N ILE A 55 -1.55 -3.95 11.82
CA ILE A 55 -0.41 -3.81 10.91
C ILE A 55 0.70 -2.99 11.57
N LEU A 56 0.35 -1.89 12.23
CA LEU A 56 1.31 -1.04 12.94
C LEU A 56 2.03 -1.80 14.05
N CYS A 57 1.30 -2.55 14.88
CA CYS A 57 1.88 -3.38 15.93
C CYS A 57 2.80 -4.47 15.37
N CYS A 58 2.45 -5.03 14.21
CA CYS A 58 3.33 -6.00 13.51
C CYS A 58 4.65 -5.34 13.09
N TYR A 59 4.59 -4.15 12.51
CA TYR A 59 5.77 -3.37 12.14
C TYR A 59 6.63 -3.02 13.36
N GLU A 60 6.03 -2.55 14.44
CA GLU A 60 6.73 -2.22 15.68
C GLU A 60 7.39 -3.46 16.29
N LEU A 61 6.67 -4.59 16.31
CA LEU A 61 7.19 -5.87 16.80
C LEU A 61 8.43 -6.30 16.01
N PHE A 62 8.36 -6.28 14.69
CA PHE A 62 9.49 -6.65 13.83
C PHE A 62 10.67 -5.68 13.94
N SER A 63 10.39 -4.40 14.20
CA SER A 63 11.44 -3.38 14.41
C SER A 63 12.19 -3.58 15.72
N GLN A 64 11.48 -4.00 16.78
CA GLN A 64 12.04 -4.12 18.13
C GLN A 64 12.56 -5.53 18.43
N ARG A 65 12.01 -6.57 17.80
CA ARG A 65 12.28 -7.98 18.08
C ARG A 65 12.82 -8.69 16.85
N GLN A 66 14.13 -8.52 16.64
CA GLN A 66 14.83 -9.15 15.51
C GLN A 66 14.81 -10.68 15.57
N ASP A 67 14.73 -11.28 16.75
CA ASP A 67 14.56 -12.72 16.95
C ASP A 67 13.23 -13.22 16.33
N ILE A 68 12.15 -12.49 16.54
CA ILE A 68 10.83 -12.81 15.98
C ILE A 68 10.86 -12.59 14.46
N LEU A 69 11.36 -11.45 13.98
CA LEU A 69 11.49 -11.18 12.56
C LEU A 69 12.28 -12.29 11.84
N ASN A 70 13.42 -12.70 12.40
CA ASN A 70 14.25 -13.76 11.84
C ASN A 70 13.56 -15.12 11.85
N ALA A 71 12.71 -15.39 12.84
CA ALA A 71 11.90 -16.62 12.84
C ALA A 71 10.91 -16.62 11.65
N TRP A 72 10.25 -15.51 11.38
CA TRP A 72 9.35 -15.36 10.23
C TRP A 72 10.09 -15.41 8.90
N ARG A 73 11.26 -14.76 8.76
CA ARG A 73 12.11 -14.86 7.57
C ARG A 73 12.49 -16.29 7.22
N ARG A 74 12.81 -17.12 8.23
CA ARG A 74 13.10 -18.54 8.01
C ARG A 74 11.88 -19.35 7.58
N LYS A 75 10.69 -18.93 7.99
CA LYS A 75 9.44 -19.59 7.64
C LYS A 75 9.01 -19.27 6.20
N PHE A 76 9.24 -18.06 5.74
CA PHE A 76 8.86 -17.61 4.41
C PHE A 76 10.09 -17.51 3.50
N VAL A 77 10.34 -18.57 2.75
CA VAL A 77 11.46 -18.61 1.79
C VAL A 77 11.11 -17.81 0.53
N TYR A 78 9.85 -17.79 0.14
CA TYR A 78 9.31 -17.00 -0.97
C TYR A 78 8.16 -16.15 -0.48
N ILE A 79 8.10 -14.93 -0.96
CA ILE A 79 7.02 -14.00 -0.66
C ILE A 79 6.40 -13.57 -1.98
N LEU A 80 5.12 -13.90 -2.16
CA LEU A 80 4.34 -13.57 -3.33
C LEU A 80 3.25 -12.59 -2.93
N VAL A 81 3.17 -11.45 -3.62
CA VAL A 81 2.20 -10.40 -3.32
C VAL A 81 1.38 -10.13 -4.56
N ASP A 82 0.07 -10.30 -4.43
CA ASP A 82 -0.91 -9.96 -5.44
C ASP A 82 -1.50 -8.58 -5.16
N GLU A 83 -2.08 -7.95 -6.19
CA GLU A 83 -2.69 -6.61 -6.12
C GLU A 83 -1.74 -5.56 -5.51
N PHE A 84 -0.47 -5.63 -5.90
CA PHE A 84 0.59 -4.82 -5.29
C PHE A 84 0.39 -3.31 -5.43
N GLN A 85 -0.42 -2.85 -6.38
CA GLN A 85 -0.77 -1.43 -6.56
C GLN A 85 -1.59 -0.87 -5.38
N ASP A 86 -2.22 -1.73 -4.57
CA ASP A 86 -3.13 -1.32 -3.49
C ASP A 86 -2.48 -1.28 -2.11
N ILE A 87 -1.19 -1.58 -2.01
CA ILE A 87 -0.49 -1.55 -0.73
C ILE A 87 -0.20 -0.11 -0.26
N ASN A 88 -0.15 0.07 1.05
CA ASN A 88 0.29 1.30 1.68
C ASN A 88 1.76 1.23 2.13
N SER A 89 2.30 2.36 2.57
CA SER A 89 3.72 2.46 2.96
C SER A 89 4.08 1.56 4.13
N LEU A 90 3.18 1.35 5.08
CA LEU A 90 3.43 0.50 6.25
C LEU A 90 3.50 -0.98 5.87
N GLN A 91 2.57 -1.43 5.02
CA GLN A 91 2.58 -2.78 4.46
C GLN A 91 3.86 -3.04 3.66
N TYR A 92 4.28 -2.06 2.86
CA TYR A 92 5.53 -2.18 2.09
C TYR A 92 6.76 -2.31 3.00
N LYS A 93 6.85 -1.52 4.07
CA LYS A 93 7.94 -1.64 5.04
C LYS A 93 8.00 -3.02 5.69
N ILE A 94 6.87 -3.59 6.09
CA ILE A 94 6.81 -4.95 6.64
C ILE A 94 7.28 -5.97 5.62
N LEU A 95 6.85 -5.81 4.37
CA LEU A 95 7.24 -6.68 3.27
C LEU A 95 8.76 -6.66 3.05
N GLN A 96 9.36 -5.46 3.01
CA GLN A 96 10.81 -5.29 2.91
C GLN A 96 11.56 -5.93 4.09
N MET A 97 11.04 -5.77 5.31
CA MET A 97 11.62 -6.41 6.50
C MET A 97 11.61 -7.93 6.40
N LEU A 98 10.52 -8.52 5.94
CA LEU A 98 10.39 -9.96 5.78
C LEU A 98 11.26 -10.51 4.64
N ALA A 99 11.32 -9.80 3.52
CA ALA A 99 12.06 -10.25 2.34
C ALA A 99 13.59 -10.20 2.53
N ALA A 100 14.08 -9.24 3.31
CA ALA A 100 15.51 -9.08 3.53
C ALA A 100 16.13 -10.24 4.35
N PRO A 101 17.40 -10.62 4.12
CA PRO A 101 18.32 -10.05 3.10
C PRO A 101 18.22 -10.74 1.73
N VAL A 102 17.47 -11.84 1.62
CA VAL A 102 17.47 -12.71 0.43
C VAL A 102 16.68 -12.08 -0.72
N ASN A 103 15.60 -11.36 -0.39
CA ASN A 103 14.72 -10.67 -1.34
C ASN A 103 14.07 -11.60 -2.39
N ASN A 104 13.70 -12.81 -1.99
CA ASN A 104 12.86 -13.70 -2.81
C ASN A 104 11.41 -13.19 -2.83
N LEU A 105 11.22 -12.05 -3.49
CA LEU A 105 9.98 -11.31 -3.56
C LEU A 105 9.45 -11.33 -4.98
N PHE A 106 8.21 -11.76 -5.13
CA PHE A 106 7.47 -11.75 -6.39
C PHE A 106 6.22 -10.90 -6.19
N ILE A 107 6.06 -9.88 -7.00
CA ILE A 107 4.91 -8.98 -6.95
C ILE A 107 4.11 -9.06 -8.23
N VAL A 108 2.81 -9.00 -8.12
CA VAL A 108 1.89 -8.88 -9.27
C VAL A 108 0.96 -7.71 -9.00
N GLY A 109 0.73 -6.90 -10.02
CA GLY A 109 -0.17 -5.76 -9.89
C GLY A 109 -0.41 -5.08 -11.23
N ASP A 110 -1.34 -4.16 -11.22
CA ASP A 110 -1.72 -3.35 -12.37
C ASP A 110 -1.88 -1.89 -11.94
N ASP A 111 -0.95 -1.04 -12.30
CA ASP A 111 -0.96 0.39 -11.96
C ASP A 111 -2.21 1.12 -12.47
N ASP A 112 -2.84 0.64 -13.54
CA ASP A 112 -4.09 1.16 -14.07
C ASP A 112 -5.31 0.80 -13.20
N GLN A 113 -5.20 -0.20 -12.29
CA GLN A 113 -6.25 -0.62 -11.37
C GLN A 113 -6.13 0.00 -9.97
N SER A 114 -5.17 0.88 -9.74
CA SER A 114 -4.99 1.53 -8.44
C SER A 114 -6.08 2.57 -8.17
N ILE A 115 -7.21 2.12 -7.61
CA ILE A 115 -8.37 2.97 -7.27
C ILE A 115 -8.55 3.17 -5.76
N TYR A 116 -7.71 2.56 -4.93
CA TYR A 116 -7.81 2.60 -3.46
C TYR A 116 -6.94 3.68 -2.80
N HIS A 117 -6.64 4.76 -3.50
CA HIS A 117 -5.91 5.92 -2.96
C HIS A 117 -6.55 6.46 -1.68
N PHE A 118 -7.88 6.46 -1.63
CA PHE A 118 -8.65 6.89 -0.47
C PHE A 118 -8.51 5.98 0.76
N ARG A 119 -7.93 4.78 0.60
CA ARG A 119 -7.55 3.86 1.69
C ARG A 119 -6.06 3.90 2.00
N GLY A 120 -5.33 4.87 1.47
CA GLY A 120 -3.90 5.03 1.69
C GLY A 120 -3.02 4.21 0.75
N ALA A 121 -3.58 3.56 -0.28
CA ALA A 121 -2.79 2.90 -1.32
C ALA A 121 -1.85 3.90 -2.01
N ARG A 122 -0.64 3.44 -2.31
CA ARG A 122 0.42 4.25 -2.92
C ARG A 122 0.97 3.57 -4.16
N PRO A 123 0.34 3.79 -5.32
CA PRO A 123 0.80 3.19 -6.59
C PRO A 123 2.25 3.56 -6.92
N GLU A 124 2.76 4.68 -6.38
CA GLU A 124 4.16 5.06 -6.55
C GLU A 124 5.13 4.00 -6.01
N ILE A 125 4.71 3.19 -5.04
CA ILE A 125 5.52 2.08 -4.52
C ILE A 125 5.76 1.06 -5.62
N MET A 126 4.72 0.68 -6.37
CA MET A 126 4.83 -0.23 -7.49
C MET A 126 5.69 0.36 -8.61
N LEU A 127 5.44 1.61 -8.99
CA LEU A 127 6.18 2.29 -10.05
C LEU A 127 7.68 2.48 -9.73
N ASN A 128 8.03 2.55 -8.45
CA ASN A 128 9.41 2.69 -8.00
C ASN A 128 10.05 1.37 -7.54
N PHE A 129 9.37 0.25 -7.66
CA PHE A 129 9.84 -1.04 -7.15
C PHE A 129 11.23 -1.43 -7.68
N THR A 130 11.50 -1.21 -8.96
CA THR A 130 12.81 -1.48 -9.56
C THR A 130 13.94 -0.58 -9.06
N LYS A 131 13.61 0.57 -8.45
CA LYS A 131 14.62 1.43 -7.78
C LYS A 131 15.05 0.82 -6.45
N ASP A 132 14.10 0.23 -5.71
CA ASP A 132 14.39 -0.44 -4.44
C ASP A 132 15.02 -1.81 -4.66
N TYR A 133 14.68 -2.47 -5.78
CA TYR A 133 15.19 -3.78 -6.19
C TYR A 133 15.79 -3.73 -7.61
N PRO A 134 17.00 -3.20 -7.79
CA PRO A 134 17.60 -2.99 -9.13
C PRO A 134 17.85 -4.27 -9.94
N LYS A 135 17.81 -5.44 -9.28
CA LYS A 135 17.96 -6.75 -9.94
C LYS A 135 16.62 -7.41 -10.26
N ALA A 136 15.50 -6.72 -10.00
CA ALA A 136 14.18 -7.27 -10.32
C ALA A 136 13.99 -7.35 -11.83
N GLU A 137 13.44 -8.47 -12.28
CA GLU A 137 13.02 -8.67 -13.66
C GLU A 137 11.54 -8.31 -13.78
N THR A 138 11.18 -7.56 -14.82
CA THR A 138 9.80 -7.20 -15.12
C THR A 138 9.25 -8.06 -16.24
N VAL A 139 8.11 -8.69 -15.99
CA VAL A 139 7.39 -9.49 -16.99
C VAL A 139 6.03 -8.85 -17.24
N LEU A 140 5.76 -8.51 -18.50
CA LEU A 140 4.48 -7.93 -18.89
C LEU A 140 3.49 -9.04 -19.30
N LEU A 141 2.32 -9.05 -18.64
CA LEU A 141 1.19 -9.90 -19.02
C LEU A 141 0.28 -9.12 -19.98
N ASN A 142 0.61 -9.16 -21.26
CA ASN A 142 -0.02 -8.32 -22.31
C ASN A 142 -1.23 -8.95 -23.01
N VAL A 143 -1.56 -10.21 -22.72
CA VAL A 143 -2.69 -10.90 -23.32
C VAL A 143 -3.87 -10.95 -22.36
N ASN A 144 -5.00 -10.40 -22.78
CA ASN A 144 -6.24 -10.43 -21.99
C ASN A 144 -7.07 -11.66 -22.34
N TYR A 145 -7.32 -12.52 -21.34
CA TYR A 145 -8.17 -13.71 -21.44
C TYR A 145 -9.53 -13.54 -20.77
N ARG A 146 -9.79 -12.39 -20.12
CA ARG A 146 -10.96 -12.19 -19.26
C ARG A 146 -12.18 -11.64 -19.99
N CYS A 147 -11.96 -10.68 -20.90
CA CYS A 147 -13.06 -9.97 -21.53
C CYS A 147 -12.90 -9.85 -23.05
N SER A 148 -14.00 -9.54 -23.75
CA SER A 148 -13.99 -9.37 -25.20
C SER A 148 -13.18 -8.13 -25.64
N LYS A 149 -12.72 -8.14 -26.89
CA LYS A 149 -11.96 -7.02 -27.48
C LYS A 149 -12.70 -5.67 -27.40
N ASN A 150 -14.03 -5.66 -27.49
CA ASN A 150 -14.80 -4.43 -27.45
C ASN A 150 -14.82 -3.82 -26.05
N ILE A 151 -14.97 -4.64 -25.01
CA ILE A 151 -14.90 -4.20 -23.60
C ILE A 151 -13.50 -3.66 -23.30
N LEU A 152 -12.47 -4.42 -23.68
CA LEU A 152 -11.07 -4.01 -23.48
C LEU A 152 -10.77 -2.67 -24.16
N ARG A 153 -11.19 -2.51 -25.43
CA ARG A 153 -10.98 -1.26 -26.19
C ARG A 153 -11.64 -0.06 -25.51
N THR A 154 -12.84 -0.23 -24.96
CA THR A 154 -13.55 0.83 -24.25
C THR A 154 -12.84 1.20 -22.94
N ALA A 155 -12.44 0.21 -22.16
CA ALA A 155 -11.68 0.41 -20.93
C ALA A 155 -10.35 1.13 -21.20
N MET A 156 -9.62 0.72 -22.24
CA MET A 156 -8.36 1.35 -22.63
C MET A 156 -8.51 2.82 -23.05
N LYS A 157 -9.65 3.19 -23.65
CA LYS A 157 -9.93 4.63 -23.94
C LYS A 157 -10.08 5.45 -22.67
N VAL A 158 -10.76 4.91 -21.66
CA VAL A 158 -10.97 5.60 -20.37
C VAL A 158 -9.64 5.75 -19.65
N ILE A 159 -8.91 4.64 -19.47
CA ILE A 159 -7.66 4.65 -18.72
C ILE A 159 -6.54 5.40 -19.45
N GLY A 160 -6.64 5.53 -20.78
CA GLY A 160 -5.69 6.30 -21.58
C GLY A 160 -5.59 7.78 -21.22
N CYS A 161 -6.57 8.32 -20.47
CA CYS A 161 -6.54 9.67 -19.92
C CYS A 161 -5.67 9.76 -18.64
N ASN A 162 -5.28 8.65 -18.05
CA ASN A 162 -4.43 8.62 -16.87
C ASN A 162 -2.99 8.96 -17.25
N THR A 163 -2.42 9.99 -16.62
CA THR A 163 -1.04 10.45 -16.85
C THR A 163 -0.02 9.72 -15.98
N ARG A 164 -0.47 9.05 -14.91
CA ARG A 164 0.38 8.33 -13.95
C ARG A 164 0.38 6.84 -14.30
N ARG A 165 1.13 6.47 -15.34
CA ARG A 165 1.27 5.08 -15.80
C ARG A 165 2.74 4.72 -15.90
N SER A 166 3.06 3.42 -15.76
CA SER A 166 4.40 2.92 -16.03
C SER A 166 4.85 3.29 -17.43
N GLU A 167 6.14 3.57 -17.61
CA GLU A 167 6.71 3.94 -18.91
C GLU A 167 6.50 2.84 -19.96
N GLU A 168 6.59 1.58 -19.55
CA GLU A 168 6.39 0.40 -20.39
C GLU A 168 4.99 0.36 -21.02
N ARG A 169 3.96 0.82 -20.29
CA ARG A 169 2.59 0.93 -20.83
C ARG A 169 2.34 2.17 -21.66
N ARG A 170 3.20 3.19 -21.56
CA ARG A 170 3.14 4.37 -22.43
C ARG A 170 3.64 4.06 -23.82
N VAL A 171 4.62 3.15 -23.94
CA VAL A 171 5.29 2.79 -25.20
C VAL A 171 4.54 1.69 -25.95
N GLY A 172 3.78 0.81 -25.30
CA GLY A 172 3.06 -0.31 -25.90
C GLY A 172 1.79 0.05 -26.68
N LYS A 173 1.73 1.20 -27.30
CA LYS A 173 0.62 1.66 -28.17
C LYS A 173 1.03 1.71 -29.65
N GLU A 174 1.55 0.64 -30.17
CA GLU A 174 1.54 0.43 -31.62
C GLU A 174 0.72 -0.81 -32.00
#